data_0cb005bff5e8a7673d3b93214b3bd49a
#
_entry.id   0cb005bff5e8a7673d3b93214b3bd49a
#
_cell.length_a   1.000
_cell.length_b   1.000
_cell.length_c   1.000
_cell.angle_alpha   90.00
_cell.angle_beta   90.00
_cell.angle_gamma   90.00
#
_symmetry.space_group_name_H-M   'P 1'
#
loop_
_entity.id
_entity.type
_entity.pdbx_description
1 polymer ?
#
loop_
_entity_poly.entity_id
_entity_poly.type
_entity_poly.pdbx_seq_one_letter_code
_entity_poly.pdbx_strand_id
1 'polypeptide(L)'
;VFVLQEIGKALSLAFAMFWQVLWPLALGFLLSAVVEALVSKQTISRLLGKDAPRQVVIATAFGAASSSCSYAAVAIARSLFRKGATLANAIIFEFASTNIVFELGLVLLILLGWQFLGAELLGGLLMVVLLAIVFKLTLSNRLISAARRQAERGLLGRMEGHGAMDMSVTEGPLLRRATSGPAVTAIAHYFFMNIYSLWMDLVLGFLIAGALGSWVPNSAWSSLFLQGHGFLSEVWGALIGPLVAVVSFVCSVGNVPLAAVLWRGGITFGGVIAFIFADLIILPILNIYRRYYGRRVAVYLFVVSYLTMAFAGLVVGLLFNVTGLTPTDRRITVFDTSVTWNYDTFLNIGFLLLMAAMLLRFLRTGGIEMLRMMEMSEKHHP
;
A
#
# COMPACT_ATOMS: atom_id res chain seq x y z
N VAL A 1 7.23 -20.53 31.36
CA VAL A 1 5.78 -20.69 31.12
C VAL A 1 5.16 -19.34 30.73
N PHE A 2 5.35 -18.26 31.51
CA PHE A 2 4.75 -16.95 31.24
C PHE A 2 5.15 -16.36 29.86
N VAL A 3 6.44 -16.34 29.52
CA VAL A 3 6.92 -15.80 28.22
C VAL A 3 6.34 -16.58 27.03
N LEU A 4 6.25 -17.90 27.13
CA LEU A 4 5.67 -18.73 26.07
C LEU A 4 4.18 -18.46 25.88
N GLN A 5 3.45 -18.18 26.96
CA GLN A 5 2.04 -17.82 26.89
C GLN A 5 1.83 -16.46 26.20
N GLU A 6 2.65 -15.46 26.52
CA GLU A 6 2.56 -14.14 25.89
C GLU A 6 2.95 -14.19 24.40
N ILE A 7 3.95 -14.96 24.02
CA ILE A 7 4.28 -15.22 22.59
C ILE A 7 3.10 -15.95 21.93
N GLY A 8 2.53 -16.96 22.56
CA GLY A 8 1.37 -17.68 22.04
C GLY A 8 0.17 -16.77 21.77
N LYS A 9 -0.14 -15.85 22.69
CA LYS A 9 -1.21 -14.85 22.50
C LYS A 9 -0.93 -13.93 21.30
N ALA A 10 0.29 -13.41 21.19
CA ALA A 10 0.68 -12.53 20.08
C ALA A 10 0.56 -13.25 18.71
N LEU A 11 1.04 -14.50 18.62
CA LEU A 11 0.93 -15.30 17.41
C LEU A 11 -0.52 -15.67 17.07
N SER A 12 -1.32 -16.02 18.07
CA SER A 12 -2.76 -16.32 17.90
C SER A 12 -3.50 -15.10 17.35
N LEU A 13 -3.23 -13.91 17.91
CA LEU A 13 -3.82 -12.67 17.46
C LEU A 13 -3.38 -12.32 16.03
N ALA A 14 -2.09 -12.43 15.73
CA ALA A 14 -1.56 -12.21 14.38
C ALA A 14 -2.21 -13.14 13.34
N PHE A 15 -2.37 -14.42 13.69
CA PHE A 15 -3.03 -15.39 12.83
C PHE A 15 -4.52 -15.10 12.64
N ALA A 16 -5.22 -14.73 13.70
CA ALA A 16 -6.65 -14.39 13.62
C ALA A 16 -6.88 -13.18 12.70
N MET A 17 -6.07 -12.13 12.83
CA MET A 17 -6.11 -10.97 11.93
C MET A 17 -5.82 -11.36 10.48
N PHE A 18 -4.78 -12.16 10.23
CA PHE A 18 -4.45 -12.66 8.89
C PHE A 18 -5.60 -13.46 8.29
N TRP A 19 -6.20 -14.37 9.07
CA TRP A 19 -7.30 -15.22 8.60
C TRP A 19 -8.51 -14.41 8.16
N GLN A 20 -8.86 -13.35 8.87
CA GLN A 20 -9.99 -12.50 8.53
C GLN A 20 -9.80 -11.72 7.22
N VAL A 21 -8.56 -11.37 6.88
CA VAL A 21 -8.27 -10.58 5.68
C VAL A 21 -7.74 -11.39 4.50
N LEU A 22 -7.64 -12.71 4.63
CA LEU A 22 -7.03 -13.56 3.60
C LEU A 22 -7.78 -13.49 2.26
N TRP A 23 -9.12 -13.66 2.28
CA TRP A 23 -9.91 -13.62 1.05
C TRP A 23 -9.97 -12.22 0.40
N PRO A 24 -10.16 -11.10 1.14
CA PRO A 24 -10.13 -9.78 0.52
C PRO A 24 -8.76 -9.43 -0.03
N LEU A 25 -7.69 -9.86 0.63
CA LEU A 25 -6.32 -9.70 0.16
C LEU A 25 -6.08 -10.50 -1.14
N ALA A 26 -6.51 -11.76 -1.18
CA ALA A 26 -6.41 -12.59 -2.38
C ALA A 26 -7.25 -12.03 -3.55
N LEU A 27 -8.46 -11.53 -3.27
CA LEU A 27 -9.30 -10.86 -4.27
C LEU A 27 -8.63 -9.59 -4.80
N GLY A 28 -8.06 -8.76 -3.92
CA GLY A 28 -7.34 -7.55 -4.29
C GLY A 28 -6.15 -7.84 -5.20
N PHE A 29 -5.30 -8.80 -4.84
CA PHE A 29 -4.18 -9.22 -5.70
C PHE A 29 -4.63 -9.80 -7.04
N LEU A 30 -5.77 -10.51 -7.06
CA LEU A 30 -6.33 -11.00 -8.31
C LEU A 30 -6.77 -9.85 -9.23
N LEU A 31 -7.48 -8.86 -8.69
CA LEU A 31 -7.92 -7.70 -9.46
C LEU A 31 -6.73 -6.88 -9.96
N SER A 32 -5.72 -6.66 -9.13
CA SER A 32 -4.45 -6.04 -9.53
C SER A 32 -3.80 -6.79 -10.69
N ALA A 33 -3.64 -8.11 -10.57
CA ALA A 33 -3.05 -8.95 -11.60
C ALA A 33 -3.84 -8.90 -12.93
N VAL A 34 -5.18 -8.82 -12.86
CA VAL A 34 -6.03 -8.65 -14.05
C VAL A 34 -5.75 -7.33 -14.74
N VAL A 35 -5.65 -6.23 -13.98
CA VAL A 35 -5.35 -4.90 -14.53
C VAL A 35 -3.96 -4.88 -15.15
N GLU A 36 -2.94 -5.39 -14.46
CA GLU A 36 -1.57 -5.47 -14.96
C GLU A 36 -1.46 -6.32 -16.23
N ALA A 37 -2.22 -7.41 -16.33
CA ALA A 37 -2.25 -8.26 -17.52
C ALA A 37 -2.97 -7.61 -18.73
N LEU A 38 -3.86 -6.64 -18.50
CA LEU A 38 -4.67 -6.03 -19.53
C LEU A 38 -4.25 -4.61 -19.94
N VAL A 39 -3.39 -3.94 -19.14
CA VAL A 39 -2.98 -2.55 -19.39
C VAL A 39 -1.45 -2.44 -19.48
N SER A 40 -0.93 -2.00 -20.63
CA SER A 40 0.52 -1.88 -20.81
C SER A 40 1.09 -0.63 -20.12
N LYS A 41 2.25 -0.80 -19.48
CA LYS A 41 3.00 0.29 -18.83
C LYS A 41 3.41 1.40 -19.82
N GLN A 42 3.62 1.06 -21.11
CA GLN A 42 3.94 2.04 -22.15
C GLN A 42 2.77 2.97 -22.44
N THR A 43 1.55 2.46 -22.46
CA THR A 43 0.35 3.27 -22.68
C THR A 43 0.17 4.27 -21.51
N ILE A 44 0.32 3.80 -20.28
CA ILE A 44 0.24 4.67 -19.09
C ILE A 44 1.28 5.79 -19.15
N SER A 45 2.53 5.45 -19.48
CA SER A 45 3.63 6.42 -19.52
C SER A 45 3.40 7.55 -20.53
N ARG A 46 2.89 7.23 -21.74
CA ARG A 46 2.59 8.24 -22.77
C ARG A 46 1.48 9.21 -22.31
N LEU A 47 0.50 8.72 -21.57
CA LEU A 47 -0.60 9.52 -21.06
C LEU A 47 -0.16 10.47 -19.94
N LEU A 48 0.91 10.15 -19.20
CA LEU A 48 1.38 10.88 -18.02
C LEU A 48 2.51 11.89 -18.31
N GLY A 49 2.80 12.19 -19.58
CA GLY A 49 3.95 13.02 -19.99
C GLY A 49 3.75 14.54 -19.80
N LYS A 50 2.60 15.02 -19.34
CA LYS A 50 2.31 16.44 -19.13
C LYS A 50 1.78 16.70 -17.72
N ASP A 51 2.15 17.83 -17.13
CA ASP A 51 1.65 18.27 -15.81
C ASP A 51 0.36 19.09 -15.97
N ALA A 52 -0.75 18.43 -16.23
CA ALA A 52 -2.07 19.06 -16.31
C ALA A 52 -3.09 18.29 -15.45
N PRO A 53 -4.20 18.91 -15.01
CA PRO A 53 -5.19 18.27 -14.14
C PRO A 53 -5.74 16.95 -14.69
N ARG A 54 -5.92 16.86 -16.02
CA ARG A 54 -6.37 15.65 -16.69
C ARG A 54 -5.39 14.48 -16.46
N GLN A 55 -4.09 14.76 -16.52
CA GLN A 55 -3.04 13.75 -16.31
C GLN A 55 -2.98 13.29 -14.84
N VAL A 56 -3.24 14.19 -13.90
CA VAL A 56 -3.38 13.83 -12.48
C VAL A 56 -4.53 12.85 -12.28
N VAL A 57 -5.71 13.11 -12.88
CA VAL A 57 -6.85 12.18 -12.82
C VAL A 57 -6.51 10.83 -13.46
N ILE A 58 -5.83 10.85 -14.61
CA ILE A 58 -5.38 9.63 -15.30
C ILE A 58 -4.36 8.86 -14.43
N ALA A 59 -3.38 9.55 -13.84
CA ALA A 59 -2.39 8.95 -12.94
C ALA A 59 -3.07 8.29 -11.74
N THR A 60 -4.04 8.99 -11.13
CA THR A 60 -4.82 8.48 -10.00
C THR A 60 -5.63 7.25 -10.40
N ALA A 61 -6.35 7.30 -11.52
CA ALA A 61 -7.19 6.19 -11.97
C ALA A 61 -6.36 4.94 -12.30
N PHE A 62 -5.26 5.09 -13.04
CA PHE A 62 -4.37 3.98 -13.35
C PHE A 62 -3.59 3.49 -12.14
N GLY A 63 -3.20 4.39 -11.22
CA GLY A 63 -2.61 4.02 -9.95
C GLY A 63 -3.57 3.15 -9.15
N ALA A 64 -4.76 3.64 -8.85
CA ALA A 64 -5.80 2.92 -8.12
C ALA A 64 -6.14 1.55 -8.76
N ALA A 65 -6.20 1.50 -10.10
CA ALA A 65 -6.46 0.27 -10.83
C ALA A 65 -5.28 -0.71 -10.82
N SER A 66 -4.03 -0.22 -10.77
CA SER A 66 -2.86 -1.10 -10.76
C SER A 66 -2.64 -1.81 -9.43
N SER A 67 -3.16 -1.24 -8.34
CA SER A 67 -3.18 -1.84 -7.01
C SER A 67 -1.87 -2.56 -6.65
N SER A 68 -0.82 -1.77 -6.45
CA SER A 68 0.53 -2.30 -6.25
C SER A 68 0.96 -2.16 -4.79
N CYS A 69 1.81 -3.06 -4.32
CA CYS A 69 2.46 -2.85 -3.03
C CYS A 69 3.38 -1.62 -3.07
N SER A 70 3.64 -1.02 -1.93
CA SER A 70 4.47 0.19 -1.80
C SER A 70 5.83 0.05 -2.50
N TYR A 71 6.48 -1.09 -2.37
CA TYR A 71 7.76 -1.34 -3.04
C TYR A 71 7.66 -1.47 -4.55
N ALA A 72 6.64 -2.20 -5.05
CA ALA A 72 6.40 -2.32 -6.49
C ALA A 72 5.92 -0.99 -7.07
N ALA A 73 5.07 -0.23 -6.35
CA ALA A 73 4.60 1.09 -6.75
C ALA A 73 5.76 2.05 -7.01
N VAL A 74 6.76 2.10 -6.11
CA VAL A 74 7.97 2.92 -6.27
C VAL A 74 8.78 2.50 -7.51
N ALA A 75 8.92 1.20 -7.76
CA ALA A 75 9.64 0.69 -8.94
C ALA A 75 8.89 0.99 -10.25
N ILE A 76 7.56 0.85 -10.23
CA ILE A 76 6.70 1.20 -11.38
C ILE A 76 6.76 2.70 -11.64
N ALA A 77 6.64 3.55 -10.62
CA ALA A 77 6.73 5.00 -10.74
C ALA A 77 8.06 5.44 -11.36
N ARG A 78 9.18 4.84 -10.93
CA ARG A 78 10.48 5.06 -11.57
C ARG A 78 10.47 4.63 -13.04
N SER A 79 9.91 3.47 -13.34
CA SER A 79 9.83 2.98 -14.74
C SER A 79 9.01 3.93 -15.61
N LEU A 80 7.84 4.40 -15.11
CA LEU A 80 7.02 5.39 -15.80
C LEU A 80 7.76 6.70 -16.03
N PHE A 81 8.45 7.21 -15.00
CA PHE A 81 9.26 8.42 -15.09
C PHE A 81 10.39 8.29 -16.11
N ARG A 82 11.12 7.17 -16.13
CA ARG A 82 12.14 6.89 -17.14
C ARG A 82 11.59 6.84 -18.57
N LYS A 83 10.38 6.33 -18.73
CA LYS A 83 9.68 6.20 -20.02
C LYS A 83 8.97 7.48 -20.50
N GLY A 84 9.08 8.58 -19.75
CA GLY A 84 8.58 9.90 -20.21
C GLY A 84 7.44 10.51 -19.40
N ALA A 85 6.91 9.83 -18.39
CA ALA A 85 6.00 10.46 -17.42
C ALA A 85 6.71 11.62 -16.69
N THR A 86 5.95 12.62 -16.22
CA THR A 86 6.51 13.63 -15.33
C THR A 86 6.79 13.03 -13.96
N LEU A 87 7.71 13.61 -13.18
CA LEU A 87 7.99 13.13 -11.82
C LEU A 87 6.74 13.26 -10.94
N ALA A 88 6.02 14.38 -11.05
CA ALA A 88 4.77 14.61 -10.29
C ALA A 88 3.73 13.51 -10.57
N ASN A 89 3.43 13.24 -11.84
CA ASN A 89 2.45 12.22 -12.19
C ASN A 89 2.90 10.79 -11.84
N ALA A 90 4.20 10.49 -11.93
CA ALA A 90 4.73 9.20 -11.52
C ALA A 90 4.57 8.99 -10.00
N ILE A 91 4.82 10.00 -9.19
CA ILE A 91 4.62 9.95 -7.74
C ILE A 91 3.11 9.92 -7.39
N ILE A 92 2.26 10.70 -8.06
CA ILE A 92 0.80 10.65 -7.86
C ILE A 92 0.25 9.26 -8.21
N PHE A 93 0.70 8.65 -9.31
CA PHE A 93 0.38 7.27 -9.64
C PHE A 93 0.78 6.32 -8.51
N GLU A 94 1.98 6.48 -7.98
CA GLU A 94 2.51 5.67 -6.89
C GLU A 94 1.63 5.76 -5.63
N PHE A 95 1.28 6.97 -5.18
CA PHE A 95 0.41 7.17 -4.02
C PHE A 95 -1.00 6.64 -4.24
N ALA A 96 -1.56 6.81 -5.43
CA ALA A 96 -2.88 6.26 -5.76
C ALA A 96 -2.87 4.73 -5.82
N SER A 97 -1.75 4.12 -6.23
CA SER A 97 -1.62 2.66 -6.36
C SER A 97 -1.42 1.92 -5.03
N THR A 98 -1.28 2.65 -3.93
CA THR A 98 -1.15 2.07 -2.58
C THR A 98 -2.31 2.46 -1.67
N ASN A 99 -2.84 3.68 -1.82
CA ASN A 99 -3.82 4.24 -0.90
C ASN A 99 -5.26 4.23 -1.44
N ILE A 100 -5.47 4.33 -2.75
CA ILE A 100 -6.84 4.35 -3.33
C ILE A 100 -7.09 3.01 -4.05
N VAL A 101 -6.92 1.91 -3.33
CA VAL A 101 -6.95 0.58 -3.91
C VAL A 101 -8.00 -0.31 -3.28
N PHE A 102 -8.52 -1.24 -4.08
CA PHE A 102 -9.64 -2.05 -3.70
C PHE A 102 -9.31 -3.00 -2.53
N GLU A 103 -8.13 -3.64 -2.54
CA GLU A 103 -7.73 -4.56 -1.47
C GLU A 103 -7.56 -3.85 -0.12
N LEU A 104 -6.93 -2.67 -0.09
CA LEU A 104 -6.81 -1.88 1.13
C LEU A 104 -8.20 -1.50 1.65
N GLY A 105 -9.08 -1.05 0.75
CA GLY A 105 -10.46 -0.69 1.08
C GLY A 105 -11.24 -1.85 1.69
N LEU A 106 -11.13 -3.06 1.13
CA LEU A 106 -11.79 -4.25 1.70
C LEU A 106 -11.22 -4.63 3.07
N VAL A 107 -9.90 -4.59 3.23
CA VAL A 107 -9.27 -4.91 4.51
C VAL A 107 -9.67 -3.89 5.58
N LEU A 108 -9.70 -2.59 5.23
CA LEU A 108 -10.21 -1.54 6.12
C LEU A 108 -11.67 -1.75 6.51
N LEU A 109 -12.53 -2.07 5.53
CA LEU A 109 -13.95 -2.32 5.78
C LEU A 109 -14.17 -3.45 6.78
N ILE A 110 -13.40 -4.52 6.65
CA ILE A 110 -13.55 -5.73 7.50
C ILE A 110 -12.95 -5.54 8.88
N LEU A 111 -11.75 -4.96 8.97
CA LEU A 111 -11.04 -4.80 10.23
C LEU A 111 -11.52 -3.59 11.05
N LEU A 112 -11.79 -2.48 10.40
CA LEU A 112 -12.03 -1.17 11.04
C LEU A 112 -13.43 -0.63 10.77
N GLY A 113 -14.09 -1.10 9.73
CA GLY A 113 -15.44 -0.69 9.37
C GLY A 113 -15.52 0.36 8.25
N TRP A 114 -16.77 0.64 7.78
CA TRP A 114 -17.04 1.46 6.62
C TRP A 114 -16.59 2.93 6.78
N GLN A 115 -16.54 3.43 8.01
CA GLN A 115 -16.10 4.80 8.29
C GLN A 115 -14.63 4.99 7.90
N PHE A 116 -13.78 4.01 8.21
CA PHE A 116 -12.37 4.03 7.82
C PHE A 116 -12.19 3.88 6.31
N LEU A 117 -12.99 3.03 5.66
CA LEU A 117 -13.01 2.94 4.20
C LEU A 117 -13.41 4.28 3.56
N GLY A 118 -14.47 4.92 4.05
CA GLY A 118 -14.93 6.22 3.55
C GLY A 118 -13.90 7.33 3.75
N ALA A 119 -13.25 7.33 4.92
CA ALA A 119 -12.20 8.29 5.26
C ALA A 119 -10.93 8.07 4.41
N GLU A 120 -10.57 6.82 4.14
CA GLU A 120 -9.45 6.46 3.27
C GLU A 120 -9.66 6.95 1.85
N LEU A 121 -10.81 6.65 1.26
CA LEU A 121 -11.13 7.09 -0.11
C LEU A 121 -11.18 8.62 -0.22
N LEU A 122 -11.86 9.29 0.70
CA LEU A 122 -11.97 10.75 0.71
C LEU A 122 -10.61 11.41 0.95
N GLY A 123 -9.88 10.94 1.93
CA GLY A 123 -8.57 11.46 2.30
C GLY A 123 -7.50 11.14 1.25
N GLY A 124 -7.55 9.96 0.63
CA GLY A 124 -6.68 9.60 -0.48
C GLY A 124 -6.85 10.51 -1.70
N LEU A 125 -8.11 10.83 -2.06
CA LEU A 125 -8.39 11.81 -3.11
C LEU A 125 -7.91 13.21 -2.72
N LEU A 126 -8.16 13.63 -1.48
CA LEU A 126 -7.66 14.91 -0.96
C LEU A 126 -6.13 14.96 -1.00
N MET A 127 -5.45 13.90 -0.57
CA MET A 127 -3.99 13.79 -0.58
C MET A 127 -3.44 13.92 -2.01
N VAL A 128 -4.04 13.25 -3.00
CA VAL A 128 -3.64 13.36 -4.41
C VAL A 128 -3.75 14.79 -4.91
N VAL A 129 -4.86 15.48 -4.60
CA VAL A 129 -5.07 16.88 -4.98
C VAL A 129 -4.01 17.77 -4.31
N LEU A 130 -3.76 17.58 -3.03
CA LEU A 130 -2.75 18.33 -2.28
C LEU A 130 -1.34 18.08 -2.86
N LEU A 131 -0.97 16.84 -3.14
CA LEU A 131 0.30 16.51 -3.77
C LEU A 131 0.44 17.19 -5.14
N ALA A 132 -0.59 17.14 -5.98
CA ALA A 132 -0.58 17.80 -7.29
C ALA A 132 -0.36 19.31 -7.17
N ILE A 133 -1.04 19.97 -6.21
CA ILE A 133 -0.89 21.40 -5.95
C ILE A 133 0.52 21.72 -5.44
N VAL A 134 0.98 20.98 -4.42
CA VAL A 134 2.31 21.20 -3.81
C VAL A 134 3.42 20.95 -4.84
N PHE A 135 3.34 19.87 -5.63
CA PHE A 135 4.33 19.61 -6.68
C PHE A 135 4.34 20.73 -7.73
N LYS A 136 3.18 21.21 -8.17
CA LYS A 136 3.09 22.32 -9.12
C LYS A 136 3.74 23.60 -8.58
N LEU A 137 3.64 23.87 -7.28
CA LEU A 137 4.15 25.08 -6.65
C LEU A 137 5.63 25.00 -6.26
N THR A 138 6.11 23.80 -5.87
CA THR A 138 7.41 23.67 -5.19
C THR A 138 8.42 22.79 -5.93
N LEU A 139 7.99 21.94 -6.89
CA LEU A 139 8.87 21.04 -7.62
C LEU A 139 9.68 21.81 -8.67
N SER A 140 10.94 22.10 -8.36
CA SER A 140 11.80 22.88 -9.23
C SER A 140 12.40 22.04 -10.38
N ASN A 141 12.69 22.70 -11.52
CA ASN A 141 13.37 22.06 -12.65
C ASN A 141 14.73 21.48 -12.28
N ARG A 142 15.42 22.03 -11.26
CA ARG A 142 16.68 21.51 -10.75
C ARG A 142 16.50 20.14 -10.08
N LEU A 143 15.42 19.97 -9.29
CA LEU A 143 15.08 18.70 -8.67
C LEU A 143 14.67 17.66 -9.72
N ILE A 144 13.84 18.03 -10.69
CA ILE A 144 13.41 17.15 -11.79
C ILE A 144 14.63 16.66 -12.59
N SER A 145 15.55 17.57 -12.97
CA SER A 145 16.74 17.22 -13.73
C SER A 145 17.70 16.32 -12.91
N ALA A 146 17.81 16.55 -11.61
CA ALA A 146 18.59 15.70 -10.71
C ALA A 146 17.98 14.30 -10.59
N ALA A 147 16.65 14.23 -10.41
CA ALA A 147 15.91 12.98 -10.37
C ALA A 147 16.08 12.18 -11.67
N ARG A 148 16.00 12.83 -12.85
CA ARG A 148 16.12 12.16 -14.14
C ARG A 148 17.52 11.57 -14.34
N ARG A 149 18.58 12.36 -14.09
CA ARG A 149 19.96 11.86 -14.17
C ARG A 149 20.22 10.67 -13.24
N GLN A 150 19.62 10.68 -12.05
CA GLN A 150 19.77 9.58 -11.09
C GLN A 150 18.92 8.36 -11.50
N ALA A 151 17.69 8.57 -12.00
CA ALA A 151 16.80 7.50 -12.42
C ALA A 151 17.33 6.73 -13.65
N GLU A 152 18.10 7.39 -14.52
CA GLU A 152 18.73 6.80 -15.70
C GLU A 152 19.94 5.92 -15.37
N ARG A 153 20.54 6.06 -14.19
CA ARG A 153 21.59 5.15 -13.72
C ARG A 153 21.01 3.75 -13.58
N GLY A 154 21.64 2.78 -14.23
CA GLY A 154 21.20 1.39 -14.26
C GLY A 154 21.30 0.72 -12.90
N LEU A 155 20.32 0.92 -12.04
CA LEU A 155 20.16 0.14 -10.81
C LEU A 155 19.27 -1.04 -11.16
N LEU A 156 19.76 -2.25 -10.92
CA LEU A 156 19.01 -3.50 -11.07
C LEU A 156 18.78 -4.08 -9.68
N GLY A 157 17.59 -4.62 -9.45
CA GLY A 157 17.22 -5.27 -8.21
C GLY A 157 15.92 -6.05 -8.38
N ARG A 158 15.54 -6.82 -7.39
CA ARG A 158 14.35 -7.69 -7.37
C ARG A 158 13.06 -6.93 -7.70
N MET A 159 12.93 -5.71 -7.18
CA MET A 159 11.75 -4.86 -7.42
C MET A 159 11.79 -4.19 -8.79
N GLU A 160 12.97 -3.82 -9.28
CA GLU A 160 13.13 -3.29 -10.64
C GLU A 160 12.80 -4.34 -11.70
N GLY A 161 13.11 -5.61 -11.44
CA GLY A 161 12.71 -6.74 -12.28
C GLY A 161 11.19 -6.82 -12.41
N HIS A 162 10.44 -6.74 -11.30
CA HIS A 162 8.97 -6.68 -11.31
C HIS A 162 8.44 -5.44 -12.05
N GLY A 163 9.00 -4.26 -11.78
CA GLY A 163 8.61 -3.01 -12.44
C GLY A 163 8.93 -2.98 -13.94
N ALA A 164 9.95 -3.72 -14.40
CA ALA A 164 10.37 -3.78 -15.80
C ALA A 164 9.61 -4.81 -16.65
N MET A 165 9.10 -5.89 -16.04
CA MET A 165 8.34 -6.91 -16.75
C MET A 165 7.02 -6.37 -17.24
N ASP A 166 6.73 -6.57 -18.53
CA ASP A 166 5.46 -6.26 -19.16
C ASP A 166 4.97 -7.49 -19.94
N MET A 167 4.11 -8.27 -19.28
CA MET A 167 3.44 -9.43 -19.84
C MET A 167 2.00 -9.11 -20.26
N SER A 168 1.69 -7.81 -20.42
CA SER A 168 0.34 -7.39 -20.76
C SER A 168 -0.06 -7.86 -22.16
N VAL A 169 -1.28 -8.40 -22.23
CA VAL A 169 -1.93 -8.80 -23.48
C VAL A 169 -2.76 -7.64 -23.99
N THR A 170 -2.32 -6.95 -25.04
CA THR A 170 -2.94 -5.70 -25.51
C THR A 170 -3.75 -5.84 -26.80
N GLU A 171 -3.70 -7.00 -27.47
CA GLU A 171 -4.36 -7.23 -28.75
C GLU A 171 -5.79 -7.76 -28.63
N GLY A 172 -6.74 -7.13 -29.30
CA GLY A 172 -8.13 -7.55 -29.39
C GLY A 172 -9.09 -6.92 -28.36
N PRO A 173 -10.39 -7.19 -28.46
CA PRO A 173 -11.42 -6.64 -27.56
C PRO A 173 -11.24 -7.16 -26.12
N LEU A 174 -11.49 -6.30 -25.14
CA LEU A 174 -11.12 -6.48 -23.73
C LEU A 174 -11.66 -7.79 -23.12
N LEU A 175 -12.92 -8.14 -23.40
CA LEU A 175 -13.53 -9.34 -22.85
C LEU A 175 -12.93 -10.65 -23.40
N ARG A 176 -12.67 -10.69 -24.72
CA ARG A 176 -12.03 -11.83 -25.39
C ARG A 176 -10.57 -11.98 -24.97
N ARG A 177 -9.92 -10.86 -24.74
CA ARG A 177 -8.54 -10.79 -24.28
C ARG A 177 -8.40 -11.29 -22.85
N ALA A 178 -9.28 -10.84 -21.92
CA ALA A 178 -9.25 -11.24 -20.51
C ALA A 178 -9.43 -12.75 -20.29
N THR A 179 -10.14 -13.44 -21.18
CA THR A 179 -10.37 -14.89 -21.11
C THR A 179 -9.39 -15.71 -21.94
N SER A 180 -8.45 -15.07 -22.63
CA SER A 180 -7.46 -15.76 -23.47
C SER A 180 -6.46 -16.54 -22.62
N GLY A 181 -5.95 -17.66 -23.17
CA GLY A 181 -4.93 -18.47 -22.48
C GLY A 181 -3.69 -17.67 -22.06
N PRO A 182 -3.12 -16.78 -22.93
CA PRO A 182 -2.03 -15.90 -22.55
C PRO A 182 -2.36 -14.95 -21.39
N ALA A 183 -3.56 -14.32 -21.39
CA ALA A 183 -3.94 -13.41 -20.32
C ALA A 183 -4.13 -14.12 -18.98
N VAL A 184 -4.77 -15.29 -18.97
CA VAL A 184 -4.91 -16.11 -17.73
C VAL A 184 -3.54 -16.53 -17.20
N THR A 185 -2.56 -16.79 -18.07
CA THR A 185 -1.17 -17.06 -17.66
C THR A 185 -0.52 -15.80 -17.09
N ALA A 186 -0.64 -14.65 -17.75
CA ALA A 186 -0.12 -13.38 -17.26
C ALA A 186 -0.74 -13.00 -15.90
N ILE A 187 -2.06 -13.18 -15.73
CA ILE A 187 -2.75 -12.96 -14.45
C ILE A 187 -2.16 -13.85 -13.35
N ALA A 188 -1.97 -15.15 -13.61
CA ALA A 188 -1.38 -16.06 -12.64
C ALA A 188 0.05 -15.64 -12.26
N HIS A 189 0.85 -15.20 -13.23
CA HIS A 189 2.21 -14.72 -13.00
C HIS A 189 2.24 -13.43 -12.18
N TYR A 190 1.46 -12.40 -12.56
CA TYR A 190 1.37 -11.15 -11.79
C TYR A 190 0.84 -11.38 -10.38
N PHE A 191 -0.17 -12.24 -10.21
CA PHE A 191 -0.71 -12.59 -8.90
C PHE A 191 0.36 -13.15 -7.95
N PHE A 192 1.14 -14.15 -8.40
CA PHE A 192 2.19 -14.72 -7.57
C PHE A 192 3.40 -13.82 -7.42
N MET A 193 3.71 -12.98 -8.41
CA MET A 193 4.73 -11.93 -8.26
C MET A 193 4.34 -10.92 -7.18
N ASN A 194 3.08 -10.49 -7.14
CA ASN A 194 2.55 -9.58 -6.11
C ASN A 194 2.64 -10.22 -4.72
N ILE A 195 2.17 -11.45 -4.55
CA ILE A 195 2.30 -12.19 -3.28
C ILE A 195 3.77 -12.34 -2.89
N TYR A 196 4.62 -12.77 -3.83
CA TYR A 196 6.04 -13.00 -3.54
C TYR A 196 6.80 -11.73 -3.15
N SER A 197 6.43 -10.58 -3.71
CA SER A 197 7.03 -9.30 -3.34
C SER A 197 6.58 -8.81 -1.95
N LEU A 198 5.40 -9.24 -1.48
CA LEU A 198 4.73 -8.72 -0.28
C LEU A 198 4.73 -9.65 0.93
N TRP A 199 4.95 -10.97 0.75
CA TRP A 199 4.74 -11.94 1.82
C TRP A 199 5.49 -11.60 3.12
N MET A 200 6.72 -11.08 2.98
CA MET A 200 7.55 -10.72 4.14
C MET A 200 6.97 -9.54 4.90
N ASP A 201 6.50 -8.51 4.17
CA ASP A 201 5.87 -7.32 4.77
C ASP A 201 4.55 -7.67 5.44
N LEU A 202 3.76 -8.55 4.83
CA LEU A 202 2.51 -9.05 5.43
C LEU A 202 2.79 -9.82 6.72
N VAL A 203 3.72 -10.77 6.69
CA VAL A 203 4.08 -11.56 7.88
C VAL A 203 4.58 -10.64 8.99
N LEU A 204 5.50 -9.72 8.69
CA LEU A 204 6.03 -8.77 9.67
C LEU A 204 4.92 -7.85 10.20
N GLY A 205 4.04 -7.34 9.35
CA GLY A 205 2.93 -6.48 9.74
C GLY A 205 1.99 -7.16 10.73
N PHE A 206 1.56 -8.38 10.43
CA PHE A 206 0.70 -9.14 11.35
C PHE A 206 1.42 -9.52 12.64
N LEU A 207 2.70 -9.90 12.60
CA LEU A 207 3.48 -10.22 13.79
C LEU A 207 3.67 -8.99 14.70
N ILE A 208 4.01 -7.84 14.12
CA ILE A 208 4.16 -6.58 14.85
C ILE A 208 2.81 -6.18 15.47
N ALA A 209 1.71 -6.23 14.69
CA ALA A 209 0.38 -5.92 15.18
C ALA A 209 -0.05 -6.86 16.32
N GLY A 210 0.19 -8.16 16.17
CA GLY A 210 -0.09 -9.15 17.20
C GLY A 210 0.71 -8.92 18.49
N ALA A 211 2.00 -8.62 18.36
CA ALA A 211 2.89 -8.31 19.48
C ALA A 211 2.46 -7.02 20.21
N LEU A 212 2.29 -5.93 19.47
CA LEU A 212 1.88 -4.64 20.05
C LEU A 212 0.48 -4.69 20.64
N GLY A 213 -0.45 -5.40 19.98
CA GLY A 213 -1.81 -5.57 20.49
C GLY A 213 -1.91 -6.41 21.76
N SER A 214 -0.95 -7.35 21.98
CA SER A 214 -0.92 -8.23 23.15
C SER A 214 -0.08 -7.68 24.29
N TRP A 215 1.06 -7.03 23.99
CA TRP A 215 2.07 -6.72 25.01
C TRP A 215 2.06 -5.27 25.48
N VAL A 216 1.60 -4.34 24.62
CA VAL A 216 1.60 -2.92 24.98
C VAL A 216 0.31 -2.58 25.74
N PRO A 217 0.38 -2.16 27.02
CA PRO A 217 -0.80 -1.82 27.78
C PRO A 217 -1.44 -0.51 27.27
N ASN A 218 -2.76 -0.40 27.45
CA ASN A 218 -3.52 0.78 27.01
C ASN A 218 -3.01 2.09 27.65
N SER A 219 -2.44 2.04 28.85
CA SER A 219 -1.86 3.21 29.52
C SER A 219 -0.65 3.80 28.78
N ALA A 220 0.17 2.95 28.14
CA ALA A 220 1.30 3.42 27.32
C ALA A 220 0.81 4.16 26.06
N TRP A 221 -0.25 3.64 25.44
CA TRP A 221 -0.86 4.28 24.28
C TRP A 221 -1.51 5.62 24.63
N SER A 222 -2.24 5.69 25.75
CA SER A 222 -2.92 6.92 26.17
C SER A 222 -1.96 8.07 26.45
N SER A 223 -0.77 7.79 26.97
CA SER A 223 0.25 8.81 27.18
C SER A 223 0.90 9.30 25.89
N LEU A 224 1.03 8.42 24.87
CA LEU A 224 1.60 8.78 23.58
C LEU A 224 0.64 9.66 22.75
N PHE A 225 -0.68 9.41 22.85
CA PHE A 225 -1.66 10.00 21.93
C PHE A 225 -2.36 11.26 22.47
N LEU A 226 -1.93 11.84 23.58
CA LEU A 226 -2.51 13.06 24.17
C LEU A 226 -4.04 13.04 24.23
N GLN A 227 -4.61 11.95 24.77
CA GLN A 227 -6.07 11.78 24.84
C GLN A 227 -6.72 12.87 25.68
N GLY A 228 -7.92 13.32 25.29
CA GLY A 228 -8.74 14.24 26.08
C GLY A 228 -8.41 15.73 25.92
N HIS A 229 -7.51 16.13 25.03
CA HIS A 229 -7.13 17.53 24.79
C HIS A 229 -7.85 18.18 23.59
N GLY A 230 -9.01 17.65 23.18
CA GLY A 230 -9.83 18.20 22.11
C GLY A 230 -9.07 18.36 20.78
N PHE A 231 -9.09 19.57 20.20
CA PHE A 231 -8.43 19.85 18.91
C PHE A 231 -6.92 19.57 18.92
N LEU A 232 -6.23 19.75 20.06
CA LEU A 232 -4.80 19.45 20.15
C LEU A 232 -4.52 17.95 19.95
N SER A 233 -5.42 17.08 20.46
CA SER A 233 -5.32 15.64 20.22
C SER A 233 -5.45 15.29 18.73
N GLU A 234 -6.35 15.98 18.00
CA GLU A 234 -6.53 15.75 16.55
C GLU A 234 -5.26 16.14 15.77
N VAL A 235 -4.70 17.32 16.04
CA VAL A 235 -3.46 17.77 15.42
C VAL A 235 -2.30 16.85 15.75
N TRP A 236 -2.16 16.48 17.02
CA TRP A 236 -1.10 15.59 17.47
C TRP A 236 -1.21 14.21 16.85
N GLY A 237 -2.42 13.63 16.82
CA GLY A 237 -2.68 12.34 16.18
C GLY A 237 -2.31 12.34 14.70
N ALA A 238 -2.70 13.38 13.97
CA ALA A 238 -2.38 13.51 12.55
C ALA A 238 -0.87 13.67 12.29
N LEU A 239 -0.11 14.28 13.21
CA LEU A 239 1.34 14.41 13.11
C LEU A 239 2.07 13.14 13.53
N ILE A 240 1.66 12.51 14.63
CA ILE A 240 2.35 11.33 15.15
C ILE A 240 2.07 10.07 14.31
N GLY A 241 0.88 9.96 13.71
CA GLY A 241 0.49 8.83 12.88
C GLY A 241 1.52 8.48 11.81
N PRO A 242 1.86 9.41 10.89
CA PRO A 242 2.88 9.15 9.89
C PRO A 242 4.27 8.86 10.47
N LEU A 243 4.64 9.43 11.61
CA LEU A 243 5.92 9.12 12.27
C LEU A 243 5.99 7.69 12.79
N VAL A 244 4.87 7.19 13.33
CA VAL A 244 4.76 5.77 13.72
C VAL A 244 4.91 4.87 12.49
N ALA A 245 4.30 5.24 11.35
CA ALA A 245 4.45 4.48 10.11
C ALA A 245 5.90 4.45 9.61
N VAL A 246 6.62 5.58 9.66
CA VAL A 246 8.05 5.66 9.25
C VAL A 246 8.90 4.58 9.92
N VAL A 247 8.64 4.28 11.19
CA VAL A 247 9.40 3.29 11.97
C VAL A 247 8.77 1.90 12.02
N SER A 248 7.56 1.73 11.50
CA SER A 248 6.86 0.42 11.51
C SER A 248 7.39 -0.56 10.46
N PHE A 249 8.04 -0.09 9.40
CA PHE A 249 8.58 -0.88 8.29
C PHE A 249 7.56 -1.74 7.54
N VAL A 250 6.27 -1.41 7.61
CA VAL A 250 5.17 -2.21 7.06
C VAL A 250 4.54 -1.50 5.86
N CYS A 251 4.12 -2.26 4.85
CA CYS A 251 3.43 -1.73 3.66
C CYS A 251 1.97 -1.37 3.94
N SER A 252 1.27 -0.75 2.96
CA SER A 252 -0.10 -0.24 3.08
C SER A 252 -1.09 -1.25 3.68
N VAL A 253 -1.18 -2.45 3.13
CA VAL A 253 -2.10 -3.48 3.62
C VAL A 253 -1.67 -4.02 5.00
N GLY A 254 -0.37 -4.22 5.20
CA GLY A 254 0.19 -4.64 6.49
C GLY A 254 0.03 -3.58 7.60
N ASN A 255 -0.11 -2.30 7.25
CA ASN A 255 -0.39 -1.22 8.19
C ASN A 255 -1.82 -1.29 8.79
N VAL A 256 -2.80 -1.92 8.13
CA VAL A 256 -4.19 -1.94 8.61
C VAL A 256 -4.33 -2.68 9.95
N PRO A 257 -3.75 -3.86 10.17
CA PRO A 257 -3.74 -4.49 11.49
C PRO A 257 -3.10 -3.60 12.56
N LEU A 258 -2.01 -2.94 12.23
CA LEU A 258 -1.35 -2.01 13.16
C LEU A 258 -2.20 -0.76 13.41
N ALA A 259 -2.87 -0.23 12.37
CA ALA A 259 -3.85 0.86 12.51
C ALA A 259 -4.98 0.48 13.49
N ALA A 260 -5.44 -0.78 13.44
CA ALA A 260 -6.42 -1.31 14.36
C ALA A 260 -5.90 -1.29 15.82
N VAL A 261 -4.64 -1.68 16.05
CA VAL A 261 -3.99 -1.60 17.37
C VAL A 261 -3.89 -0.15 17.83
N LEU A 262 -3.44 0.77 16.97
CA LEU A 262 -3.31 2.18 17.30
C LEU A 262 -4.67 2.83 17.62
N TRP A 263 -5.70 2.50 16.85
CA TRP A 263 -7.07 2.95 17.08
C TRP A 263 -7.59 2.50 18.46
N ARG A 264 -7.43 1.21 18.78
CA ARG A 264 -7.73 0.67 20.11
C ARG A 264 -6.90 1.36 21.20
N GLY A 265 -5.64 1.69 20.92
CA GLY A 265 -4.71 2.38 21.82
C GLY A 265 -5.05 3.84 22.05
N GLY A 266 -5.98 4.44 21.29
CA GLY A 266 -6.53 5.76 21.55
C GLY A 266 -6.01 6.88 20.67
N ILE A 267 -5.30 6.60 19.57
CA ILE A 267 -5.00 7.61 18.55
C ILE A 267 -6.30 8.20 17.98
N THR A 268 -6.27 9.44 17.53
CA THR A 268 -7.44 10.07 16.90
C THR A 268 -7.77 9.43 15.56
N PHE A 269 -9.01 9.59 15.11
CA PHE A 269 -9.47 9.03 13.82
C PHE A 269 -8.62 9.55 12.66
N GLY A 270 -8.40 10.88 12.59
CA GLY A 270 -7.51 11.49 11.61
C GLY A 270 -6.07 11.01 11.71
N GLY A 271 -5.61 10.68 12.92
CA GLY A 271 -4.28 10.11 13.16
C GLY A 271 -4.12 8.71 12.58
N VAL A 272 -5.16 7.85 12.67
CA VAL A 272 -5.18 6.53 12.02
C VAL A 272 -5.11 6.68 10.50
N ILE A 273 -5.91 7.58 9.94
CA ILE A 273 -5.91 7.83 8.48
C ILE A 273 -4.55 8.33 8.00
N ALA A 274 -3.96 9.30 8.71
CA ALA A 274 -2.62 9.79 8.40
C ALA A 274 -1.55 8.70 8.51
N PHE A 275 -1.66 7.77 9.47
CA PHE A 275 -0.80 6.61 9.62
C PHE A 275 -0.90 5.66 8.43
N ILE A 276 -2.12 5.36 7.96
CA ILE A 276 -2.36 4.46 6.82
C ILE A 276 -1.73 5.04 5.55
N PHE A 277 -1.90 6.34 5.29
CA PHE A 277 -1.31 7.00 4.12
C PHE A 277 0.23 6.97 4.08
N ALA A 278 0.88 6.73 5.21
CA ALA A 278 2.32 6.92 5.35
C ALA A 278 3.17 5.70 4.95
N ASP A 279 2.60 4.74 4.26
CA ASP A 279 3.27 3.53 3.76
C ASP A 279 4.42 3.79 2.77
N LEU A 280 4.35 4.91 2.06
CA LEU A 280 5.37 5.34 1.08
C LEU A 280 6.49 6.23 1.66
N ILE A 281 6.46 6.53 2.95
CA ILE A 281 7.53 7.27 3.63
C ILE A 281 8.24 6.47 4.71
N ILE A 282 8.05 5.16 4.75
CA ILE A 282 8.78 4.26 5.65
C ILE A 282 10.28 4.25 5.32
N LEU A 283 11.13 4.00 6.31
CA LEU A 283 12.59 4.09 6.15
C LEU A 283 13.15 3.30 4.96
N PRO A 284 12.74 2.05 4.67
CA PRO A 284 13.19 1.33 3.50
C PRO A 284 12.84 2.04 2.18
N ILE A 285 11.61 2.56 2.04
CA ILE A 285 11.17 3.29 0.84
C ILE A 285 11.96 4.59 0.67
N LEU A 286 12.23 5.33 1.75
CA LEU A 286 13.06 6.53 1.70
C LEU A 286 14.48 6.22 1.21
N ASN A 287 15.04 5.07 1.59
CA ASN A 287 16.32 4.62 1.07
C ASN A 287 16.24 4.29 -0.44
N ILE A 288 15.13 3.71 -0.90
CA ILE A 288 14.87 3.46 -2.33
C ILE A 288 14.75 4.79 -3.09
N TYR A 289 13.99 5.78 -2.60
CA TYR A 289 13.92 7.11 -3.21
C TYR A 289 15.30 7.75 -3.32
N ARG A 290 16.16 7.61 -2.28
CA ARG A 290 17.53 8.09 -2.32
C ARG A 290 18.33 7.44 -3.46
N ARG A 291 18.18 6.15 -3.66
CA ARG A 291 18.84 5.39 -4.73
C ARG A 291 18.29 5.75 -6.11
N TYR A 292 16.97 5.93 -6.24
CA TYR A 292 16.28 6.15 -7.51
C TYR A 292 16.33 7.59 -8.00
N TYR A 293 16.18 8.55 -7.11
CA TYR A 293 16.01 9.97 -7.44
C TYR A 293 17.09 10.86 -6.83
N GLY A 294 17.94 10.32 -5.95
CA GLY A 294 18.99 11.05 -5.24
C GLY A 294 18.52 11.64 -3.90
N ARG A 295 19.49 11.93 -3.01
CA ARG A 295 19.20 12.34 -1.62
C ARG A 295 18.33 13.60 -1.50
N ARG A 296 18.57 14.60 -2.36
CA ARG A 296 17.79 15.86 -2.31
C ARG A 296 16.32 15.64 -2.64
N VAL A 297 16.06 14.81 -3.65
CA VAL A 297 14.69 14.47 -4.07
C VAL A 297 14.02 13.58 -3.04
N ALA A 298 14.73 12.60 -2.45
CA ALA A 298 14.18 11.76 -1.39
C ALA A 298 13.75 12.56 -0.16
N VAL A 299 14.57 13.53 0.29
CA VAL A 299 14.19 14.42 1.40
C VAL A 299 13.01 15.30 1.02
N TYR A 300 12.98 15.84 -0.20
CA TYR A 300 11.86 16.62 -0.68
C TYR A 300 10.55 15.80 -0.69
N LEU A 301 10.58 14.57 -1.24
CA LEU A 301 9.42 13.67 -1.25
C LEU A 301 8.97 13.32 0.17
N PHE A 302 9.90 13.03 1.07
CA PHE A 302 9.57 12.78 2.48
C PHE A 302 8.83 13.95 3.11
N VAL A 303 9.37 15.17 3.02
CA VAL A 303 8.76 16.34 3.66
C VAL A 303 7.39 16.66 3.07
N VAL A 304 7.29 16.69 1.73
CA VAL A 304 6.03 17.00 1.06
C VAL A 304 4.99 15.94 1.37
N SER A 305 5.34 14.65 1.28
CA SER A 305 4.41 13.56 1.55
C SER A 305 3.97 13.55 3.01
N TYR A 306 4.89 13.68 3.95
CA TYR A 306 4.59 13.75 5.38
C TYR A 306 3.58 14.86 5.70
N LEU A 307 3.83 16.07 5.19
CA LEU A 307 2.94 17.21 5.45
C LEU A 307 1.57 17.05 4.79
N THR A 308 1.52 16.52 3.56
CA THR A 308 0.25 16.28 2.87
C THR A 308 -0.58 15.17 3.51
N MET A 309 0.06 14.10 3.98
CA MET A 309 -0.59 12.99 4.71
C MET A 309 -1.15 13.45 6.05
N ALA A 310 -0.33 14.15 6.85
CA ALA A 310 -0.74 14.70 8.13
C ALA A 310 -1.91 15.68 7.97
N PHE A 311 -1.83 16.58 6.97
CA PHE A 311 -2.89 17.53 6.71
C PHE A 311 -4.17 16.85 6.20
N ALA A 312 -4.07 15.89 5.27
CA ALA A 312 -5.21 15.14 4.77
C ALA A 312 -5.91 14.36 5.89
N GLY A 313 -5.12 13.65 6.73
CA GLY A 313 -5.65 12.95 7.89
C GLY A 313 -6.34 13.87 8.90
N LEU A 314 -5.75 15.04 9.17
CA LEU A 314 -6.36 16.06 10.06
C LEU A 314 -7.69 16.56 9.49
N VAL A 315 -7.72 16.95 8.20
CA VAL A 315 -8.94 17.48 7.56
C VAL A 315 -10.06 16.44 7.56
N VAL A 316 -9.73 15.19 7.20
CA VAL A 316 -10.69 14.08 7.21
C VAL A 316 -11.16 13.78 8.64
N GLY A 317 -10.24 13.74 9.59
CA GLY A 317 -10.58 13.54 11.00
C GLY A 317 -11.55 14.59 11.54
N LEU A 318 -11.27 15.86 11.27
CA LEU A 318 -12.15 16.96 11.65
C LEU A 318 -13.51 16.91 10.94
N LEU A 319 -13.53 16.59 9.64
CA LEU A 319 -14.75 16.45 8.87
C LEU A 319 -15.65 15.33 9.44
N PHE A 320 -15.09 14.17 9.72
CA PHE A 320 -15.85 13.05 10.30
C PHE A 320 -16.32 13.34 11.71
N ASN A 321 -15.53 14.09 12.48
CA ASN A 321 -15.91 14.52 13.84
C ASN A 321 -17.09 15.50 13.79
N VAL A 322 -17.03 16.53 12.94
CA VAL A 322 -18.11 17.52 12.80
C VAL A 322 -19.40 16.91 12.25
N THR A 323 -19.28 15.93 11.33
CA THR A 323 -20.45 15.24 10.76
C THR A 323 -20.98 14.11 11.64
N GLY A 324 -20.35 13.82 12.79
CA GLY A 324 -20.76 12.75 13.69
C GLY A 324 -20.51 11.33 13.13
N LEU A 325 -19.67 11.22 12.09
CA LEU A 325 -19.35 9.93 11.45
C LEU A 325 -18.13 9.24 12.07
N THR A 326 -17.42 9.89 12.99
CA THR A 326 -16.30 9.26 13.71
C THR A 326 -16.80 8.07 14.51
N PRO A 327 -16.19 6.87 14.38
CA PRO A 327 -16.58 5.71 15.17
C PRO A 327 -16.43 5.99 16.67
N THR A 328 -17.46 5.72 17.44
CA THR A 328 -17.43 5.85 18.91
C THR A 328 -16.89 4.60 19.60
N ASP A 329 -17.11 3.44 18.98
CA ASP A 329 -16.60 2.17 19.48
C ASP A 329 -15.16 1.95 19.01
N ARG A 330 -14.28 1.74 19.98
CA ARG A 330 -12.87 1.37 19.74
C ARG A 330 -12.63 -0.13 19.92
N ARG A 331 -13.70 -0.90 20.17
CA ARG A 331 -13.63 -2.35 20.19
C ARG A 331 -13.52 -2.87 18.76
N ILE A 332 -12.41 -3.49 18.48
CA ILE A 332 -12.18 -4.12 17.19
C ILE A 332 -12.44 -5.61 17.40
N THR A 333 -13.42 -6.14 16.68
CA THR A 333 -13.86 -7.54 16.78
C THR A 333 -12.74 -8.55 16.53
N VAL A 334 -11.71 -8.13 15.80
CA VAL A 334 -10.52 -8.95 15.49
C VAL A 334 -9.74 -9.40 16.74
N PHE A 335 -9.75 -8.61 17.81
CA PHE A 335 -9.05 -8.96 19.05
C PHE A 335 -9.79 -10.00 19.90
N ASP A 336 -11.07 -10.22 19.61
CA ASP A 336 -11.93 -11.14 20.36
C ASP A 336 -12.24 -12.43 19.59
N THR A 337 -11.72 -12.60 18.36
CA THR A 337 -12.12 -13.71 17.49
C THR A 337 -11.12 -14.86 17.47
N SER A 338 -11.64 -16.03 17.80
CA SER A 338 -11.08 -17.32 17.35
C SER A 338 -11.53 -17.58 15.90
N VAL A 339 -10.73 -18.34 15.16
CA VAL A 339 -11.16 -18.84 13.84
C VAL A 339 -12.47 -19.63 14.00
N THR A 340 -13.54 -19.10 13.47
CA THR A 340 -14.90 -19.70 13.55
C THR A 340 -15.41 -20.05 12.16
N TRP A 341 -16.35 -20.99 12.08
CA TRP A 341 -17.06 -21.33 10.85
C TRP A 341 -18.07 -20.22 10.51
N ASN A 342 -17.59 -19.17 9.86
CA ASN A 342 -18.36 -18.02 9.40
C ASN A 342 -18.17 -17.82 7.89
N TYR A 343 -18.79 -16.77 7.32
CA TYR A 343 -18.69 -16.46 5.89
C TYR A 343 -17.22 -16.23 5.45
N ASP A 344 -16.37 -15.64 6.28
CA ASP A 344 -14.96 -15.41 5.98
C ASP A 344 -14.20 -16.71 5.77
N THR A 345 -14.46 -17.71 6.61
CA THR A 345 -13.85 -19.04 6.49
C THR A 345 -14.23 -19.73 5.19
N PHE A 346 -15.51 -19.67 4.78
CA PHE A 346 -15.95 -20.23 3.50
C PHE A 346 -15.33 -19.50 2.30
N LEU A 347 -15.26 -18.17 2.35
CA LEU A 347 -14.59 -17.40 1.32
C LEU A 347 -13.08 -17.67 1.27
N ASN A 348 -12.42 -17.78 2.43
CA ASN A 348 -11.01 -18.15 2.50
C ASN A 348 -10.74 -19.49 1.82
N ILE A 349 -11.58 -20.51 2.09
CA ILE A 349 -11.46 -21.83 1.44
C ILE A 349 -11.62 -21.68 -0.08
N GLY A 350 -12.63 -20.95 -0.54
CA GLY A 350 -12.86 -20.70 -1.97
C GLY A 350 -11.67 -20.01 -2.64
N PHE A 351 -11.13 -18.95 -2.02
CA PHE A 351 -9.95 -18.24 -2.54
C PHE A 351 -8.68 -19.07 -2.46
N LEU A 352 -8.47 -19.89 -1.42
CA LEU A 352 -7.35 -20.81 -1.35
C LEU A 352 -7.38 -21.86 -2.47
N LEU A 353 -8.57 -22.38 -2.82
CA LEU A 353 -8.73 -23.29 -3.96
C LEU A 353 -8.40 -22.57 -5.29
N LEU A 354 -8.87 -21.35 -5.46
CA LEU A 354 -8.54 -20.52 -6.62
C LEU A 354 -7.04 -20.25 -6.70
N MET A 355 -6.41 -19.88 -5.59
CA MET A 355 -4.96 -19.68 -5.51
C MET A 355 -4.20 -20.96 -5.85
N ALA A 356 -4.65 -22.12 -5.38
CA ALA A 356 -4.04 -23.43 -5.71
C ALA A 356 -4.13 -23.71 -7.22
N ALA A 357 -5.29 -23.44 -7.86
CA ALA A 357 -5.45 -23.59 -9.30
C ALA A 357 -4.52 -22.63 -10.10
N MET A 358 -4.42 -21.37 -9.65
CA MET A 358 -3.50 -20.40 -10.25
C MET A 358 -2.04 -20.79 -10.03
N LEU A 359 -1.70 -21.35 -8.86
CA LEU A 359 -0.36 -21.85 -8.57
C LEU A 359 0.05 -22.98 -9.51
N LEU A 360 -0.84 -23.94 -9.73
CA LEU A 360 -0.60 -25.02 -10.69
C LEU A 360 -0.31 -24.48 -12.10
N ARG A 361 -1.05 -23.46 -12.52
CA ARG A 361 -0.81 -22.80 -13.82
C ARG A 361 0.53 -22.07 -13.82
N PHE A 362 0.81 -21.29 -12.80
CA PHE A 362 2.08 -20.56 -12.62
C PHE A 362 3.29 -21.52 -12.70
N LEU A 363 3.25 -22.63 -11.97
CA LEU A 363 4.32 -23.63 -11.97
C LEU A 363 4.50 -24.29 -13.34
N ARG A 364 3.39 -24.62 -14.05
CA ARG A 364 3.42 -25.24 -15.38
C ARG A 364 3.89 -24.31 -16.48
N THR A 365 3.86 -23.00 -16.27
CA THR A 365 4.19 -21.97 -17.29
C THR A 365 5.51 -21.25 -17.03
N GLY A 366 6.41 -21.85 -16.24
CA GLY A 366 7.77 -21.30 -15.99
C GLY A 366 7.84 -20.23 -14.90
N GLY A 367 6.86 -20.15 -14.02
CA GLY A 367 6.80 -19.13 -12.96
C GLY A 367 7.99 -19.17 -12.00
N ILE A 368 8.55 -20.36 -11.69
CA ILE A 368 9.75 -20.48 -10.83
C ILE A 368 10.97 -19.84 -11.50
N GLU A 369 11.17 -20.07 -12.80
CA GLU A 369 12.28 -19.47 -13.54
C GLU A 369 12.17 -17.93 -13.56
N MET A 370 10.96 -17.43 -13.71
CA MET A 370 10.68 -16.01 -13.65
C MET A 370 11.02 -15.41 -12.28
N LEU A 371 10.65 -16.05 -11.16
CA LEU A 371 11.04 -15.60 -9.82
C LEU A 371 12.56 -15.65 -9.62
N ARG A 372 13.25 -16.68 -10.14
CA ARG A 372 14.71 -16.75 -10.11
C ARG A 372 15.38 -15.64 -10.92
N MET A 373 14.83 -15.26 -12.06
CA MET A 373 15.34 -14.13 -12.84
C MET A 373 15.22 -12.81 -12.06
N MET A 374 14.16 -12.63 -11.27
CA MET A 374 14.03 -11.47 -10.38
C MET A 374 15.12 -11.47 -9.29
N GLU A 375 15.52 -12.63 -8.76
CA GLU A 375 16.58 -12.75 -7.76
C GLU A 375 18.00 -12.64 -8.33
N MET A 376 18.26 -13.17 -9.53
CA MET A 376 19.59 -13.11 -10.17
C MET A 376 19.98 -11.67 -10.57
N SER A 377 19.00 -10.82 -10.83
CA SER A 377 19.22 -9.38 -11.07
C SER A 377 19.87 -8.66 -9.86
N GLU A 378 19.75 -9.23 -8.65
CA GLU A 378 20.32 -8.68 -7.42
C GLU A 378 21.78 -9.10 -7.18
N LYS A 379 22.22 -10.25 -7.75
CA LYS A 379 23.53 -10.86 -7.47
C LYS A 379 24.70 -10.40 -8.36
N HIS A 380 24.43 -9.59 -9.37
CA HIS A 380 25.44 -9.22 -10.37
C HIS A 380 25.91 -7.75 -10.33
N HIS A 381 25.90 -7.10 -9.16
CA HIS A 381 26.64 -5.84 -8.99
C HIS A 381 27.52 -5.88 -7.73
N PRO A 382 28.87 -5.72 -7.89
CA PRO A 382 29.82 -5.56 -6.80
C PRO A 382 29.63 -4.23 -6.06
#